data_ff639be73bf830258440b4f8eb4421c1
#
_entry.id   ff639be73bf830258440b4f8eb4421c1
#
_cell.length_a   1.000
_cell.length_b   1.000
_cell.length_c   1.000
_cell.angle_alpha   90.00
_cell.angle_beta   90.00
_cell.angle_gamma   90.00
#
_symmetry.space_group_name_H-M   'P 1'
#
loop_
_entity.id
_entity.type
_entity.pdbx_description
1 polymer ?
#
loop_
_entity_poly.entity_id
_entity_poly.type
_entity_poly.pdbx_seq_one_letter_code
_entity_poly.pdbx_strand_id
1 'polypeptide(L)'
;IIFWMPTYFHRTAGMSISEAGMKTSGIMILALIGLPLGGWLADMWFKKRARARLLFPAITTALAAIVLFIAISLFTGTAQYITLLGMGVLASAFAPAAITATQETIHAGLRAISYSLCVVFQNLLGASMAPIVIGKLSDLYGIQFAMSTLPIFLVISALVFFTGSFFYEKDLSKVEKVTLECED
;
A
#
# COMPACT_ATOMS: atom_id res chain seq x y z
N ILE A 1 -7.68 -4.14 -3.07
CA ILE A 1 -7.80 -3.69 -4.47
C ILE A 1 -7.58 -4.88 -5.41
N ILE A 2 -6.41 -5.48 -5.43
CA ILE A 2 -6.01 -6.55 -6.36
C ILE A 2 -7.00 -7.73 -6.33
N PHE A 3 -7.47 -8.11 -5.15
CA PHE A 3 -8.43 -9.22 -4.96
C PHE A 3 -9.73 -9.05 -5.78
N TRP A 4 -10.20 -7.83 -5.96
CA TRP A 4 -11.44 -7.55 -6.69
C TRP A 4 -11.25 -7.22 -8.17
N MET A 5 -9.99 -7.07 -8.64
CA MET A 5 -9.70 -6.74 -10.04
C MET A 5 -10.24 -7.74 -11.07
N PRO A 6 -10.12 -9.07 -10.86
CA PRO A 6 -10.70 -10.02 -11.82
C PRO A 6 -12.22 -9.86 -11.94
N THR A 7 -12.91 -9.74 -10.80
CA THR A 7 -14.36 -9.54 -10.77
C THR A 7 -14.76 -8.21 -11.40
N TYR A 8 -13.98 -7.16 -11.15
CA TYR A 8 -14.18 -5.85 -11.75
C TYR A 8 -14.10 -5.91 -13.28
N PHE A 9 -13.03 -6.45 -13.85
CA PHE A 9 -12.87 -6.59 -15.29
C PHE A 9 -13.94 -7.49 -15.92
N HIS A 10 -14.29 -8.59 -15.26
CA HIS A 10 -15.35 -9.48 -15.73
C HIS A 10 -16.70 -8.75 -15.80
N ARG A 11 -17.10 -8.04 -14.75
CA ARG A 11 -18.42 -7.39 -14.66
C ARG A 11 -18.53 -6.07 -15.43
N THR A 12 -17.44 -5.28 -15.54
CA THR A 12 -17.48 -3.96 -16.19
C THR A 12 -17.07 -3.98 -17.66
N ALA A 13 -16.12 -4.83 -18.02
CA ALA A 13 -15.60 -4.93 -19.38
C ALA A 13 -16.09 -6.16 -20.15
N GLY A 14 -16.95 -7.00 -19.55
CA GLY A 14 -17.49 -8.21 -20.19
C GLY A 14 -16.44 -9.26 -20.54
N MET A 15 -15.25 -9.20 -19.92
CA MET A 15 -14.15 -10.12 -20.20
C MET A 15 -14.44 -11.52 -19.65
N SER A 16 -13.89 -12.55 -20.27
CA SER A 16 -13.86 -13.88 -19.67
C SER A 16 -13.08 -13.88 -18.36
N ILE A 17 -13.38 -14.80 -17.45
CA ILE A 17 -12.68 -14.92 -16.15
C ILE A 17 -11.17 -15.12 -16.39
N SER A 18 -10.78 -15.88 -17.42
CA SER A 18 -9.39 -16.12 -17.78
C SER A 18 -8.67 -14.84 -18.22
N GLU A 19 -9.28 -14.03 -19.08
CA GLU A 19 -8.71 -12.76 -19.55
C GLU A 19 -8.60 -11.73 -18.39
N ALA A 20 -9.64 -11.65 -17.55
CA ALA A 20 -9.63 -10.79 -16.38
C ALA A 20 -8.53 -11.19 -15.39
N GLY A 21 -8.32 -12.51 -15.20
CA GLY A 21 -7.23 -13.06 -14.41
C GLY A 21 -5.84 -12.71 -14.99
N MET A 22 -5.64 -12.87 -16.30
CA MET A 22 -4.37 -12.50 -16.96
C MET A 22 -4.06 -11.00 -16.80
N LYS A 23 -5.03 -10.13 -17.00
CA LYS A 23 -4.82 -8.67 -16.79
C LYS A 23 -4.49 -8.34 -15.35
N THR A 24 -5.17 -8.99 -14.39
CA THR A 24 -4.86 -8.82 -12.97
C THR A 24 -3.45 -9.31 -12.63
N SER A 25 -3.02 -10.44 -13.19
CA SER A 25 -1.65 -10.94 -13.02
C SER A 25 -0.60 -9.95 -13.53
N GLY A 26 -0.86 -9.26 -14.64
CA GLY A 26 0.00 -8.19 -15.12
C GLY A 26 0.17 -7.05 -14.10
N ILE A 27 -0.92 -6.62 -13.44
CA ILE A 27 -0.88 -5.62 -12.37
C ILE A 27 -0.06 -6.15 -11.18
N MET A 28 -0.23 -7.43 -10.80
CA MET A 28 0.51 -8.03 -9.70
C MET A 28 2.01 -8.13 -9.98
N ILE A 29 2.40 -8.48 -11.21
CA ILE A 29 3.82 -8.56 -11.61
C ILE A 29 4.48 -7.18 -11.51
N LEU A 30 3.81 -6.12 -11.99
CA LEU A 30 4.33 -4.77 -11.82
C LEU A 30 4.37 -4.32 -10.35
N ALA A 31 3.40 -4.73 -9.55
CA ALA A 31 3.43 -4.46 -8.11
C ALA A 31 4.66 -5.08 -7.42
N LEU A 32 5.13 -6.27 -7.87
CA LEU A 32 6.37 -6.86 -7.37
C LEU A 32 7.61 -5.99 -7.65
N ILE A 33 7.62 -5.26 -8.76
CA ILE A 33 8.70 -4.31 -9.08
C ILE A 33 8.61 -3.07 -8.18
N GLY A 34 7.41 -2.66 -7.80
CA GLY A 34 7.18 -1.52 -6.91
C GLY A 34 7.79 -1.70 -5.51
N LEU A 35 7.85 -2.93 -4.99
CA LEU A 35 8.43 -3.21 -3.67
C LEU A 35 9.92 -2.81 -3.58
N PRO A 36 10.84 -3.36 -4.40
CA PRO A 36 12.26 -3.01 -4.33
C PRO A 36 12.52 -1.55 -4.73
N LEU A 37 11.80 -1.03 -5.72
CA LEU A 37 11.92 0.37 -6.12
C LEU A 37 11.49 1.31 -4.99
N GLY A 38 10.38 1.00 -4.32
CA GLY A 38 9.89 1.77 -3.19
C GLY A 38 10.84 1.76 -2.01
N GLY A 39 11.39 0.59 -1.66
CA GLY A 39 12.40 0.46 -0.62
C GLY A 39 13.65 1.28 -0.93
N TRP A 40 14.21 1.13 -2.13
CA TRP A 40 15.40 1.87 -2.56
C TRP A 40 15.20 3.39 -2.54
N LEU A 41 14.09 3.89 -3.08
CA LEU A 41 13.76 5.32 -3.09
C LEU A 41 13.57 5.87 -1.67
N ALA A 42 12.85 5.11 -0.82
CA ALA A 42 12.64 5.49 0.57
C ALA A 42 13.96 5.57 1.34
N ASP A 43 14.86 4.61 1.16
CA ASP A 43 16.17 4.58 1.80
C ASP A 43 17.09 5.71 1.32
N MET A 44 17.09 6.00 0.02
CA MET A 44 17.81 7.16 -0.52
C MET A 44 17.35 8.47 0.10
N TRP A 45 16.05 8.63 0.27
CA TRP A 45 15.48 9.84 0.85
C TRP A 45 15.71 9.89 2.37
N PHE A 46 15.59 8.75 3.06
CA PHE A 46 15.87 8.63 4.49
C PHE A 46 17.29 9.06 4.85
N LYS A 47 18.30 8.75 4.04
CA LYS A 47 19.69 9.21 4.23
C LYS A 47 19.82 10.74 4.32
N LYS A 48 18.88 11.47 3.73
CA LYS A 48 18.88 12.95 3.76
C LYS A 48 18.01 13.51 4.90
N ARG A 49 16.90 12.85 5.22
CA ARG A 49 15.92 13.29 6.25
C ARG A 49 15.22 12.06 6.84
N ALA A 50 15.28 11.90 8.16
CA ALA A 50 14.66 10.77 8.84
C ALA A 50 13.13 10.72 8.64
N ARG A 51 12.45 11.87 8.60
CA ARG A 51 11.02 11.98 8.31
C ARG A 51 10.59 11.35 6.98
N ALA A 52 11.53 11.20 6.04
CA ALA A 52 11.24 10.60 4.74
C ALA A 52 10.71 9.16 4.86
N ARG A 53 11.05 8.44 5.95
CA ARG A 53 10.58 7.08 6.20
C ARG A 53 9.04 6.96 6.25
N LEU A 54 8.34 7.99 6.72
CA LEU A 54 6.87 8.07 6.73
C LEU A 54 6.30 9.03 5.67
N LEU A 55 7.07 10.03 5.23
CA LEU A 55 6.64 10.90 4.12
C LEU A 55 6.57 10.17 2.79
N PHE A 56 7.49 9.24 2.53
CA PHE A 56 7.48 8.47 1.28
C PHE A 56 6.21 7.61 1.16
N PRO A 57 5.82 6.79 2.15
CA PRO A 57 4.53 6.10 2.13
C PRO A 57 3.33 7.05 1.98
N ALA A 58 3.35 8.21 2.65
CA ALA A 58 2.27 9.19 2.52
C ALA A 58 2.09 9.66 1.08
N ILE A 59 3.19 10.00 0.40
CA ILE A 59 3.16 10.48 -0.98
C ILE A 59 2.77 9.36 -1.94
N THR A 60 3.37 8.17 -1.81
CA THR A 60 3.07 7.05 -2.72
C THR A 60 1.63 6.56 -2.59
N THR A 61 1.07 6.51 -1.38
CA THR A 61 -0.34 6.16 -1.18
C THR A 61 -1.29 7.25 -1.66
N ALA A 62 -0.94 8.53 -1.50
CA ALA A 62 -1.72 9.65 -2.05
C ALA A 62 -1.74 9.61 -3.59
N LEU A 63 -0.58 9.40 -4.22
CA LEU A 63 -0.48 9.24 -5.67
C LEU A 63 -1.27 8.00 -6.15
N ALA A 64 -1.17 6.88 -5.44
CA ALA A 64 -1.93 5.67 -5.75
C ALA A 64 -3.45 5.93 -5.66
N ALA A 65 -3.91 6.73 -4.70
CA ALA A 65 -5.32 7.12 -4.59
C ALA A 65 -5.79 7.92 -5.80
N ILE A 66 -5.00 8.91 -6.23
CA ILE A 66 -5.31 9.75 -7.39
C ILE A 66 -5.33 8.90 -8.67
N VAL A 67 -4.31 8.07 -8.87
CA VAL A 67 -4.20 7.20 -10.06
C VAL A 67 -5.34 6.18 -10.10
N LEU A 68 -5.70 5.60 -8.95
CA LEU A 68 -6.83 4.68 -8.88
C LEU A 68 -8.16 5.36 -9.16
N PHE A 69 -8.38 6.57 -8.63
CA PHE A 69 -9.56 7.36 -8.92
C PHE A 69 -9.70 7.66 -10.41
N ILE A 70 -8.62 8.12 -11.05
CA ILE A 70 -8.57 8.40 -12.48
C ILE A 70 -8.86 7.13 -13.29
N ALA A 71 -8.23 6.01 -12.92
CA ALA A 71 -8.40 4.74 -13.63
C ALA A 71 -9.85 4.22 -13.60
N ILE A 72 -10.55 4.38 -12.47
CA ILE A 72 -11.90 3.83 -12.32
C ILE A 72 -12.96 4.81 -12.83
N SER A 73 -12.75 6.13 -12.64
CA SER A 73 -13.78 7.14 -12.91
C SER A 73 -13.70 7.75 -14.30
N LEU A 74 -12.48 7.88 -14.87
CA LEU A 74 -12.27 8.64 -16.11
C LEU A 74 -11.86 7.78 -17.29
N PHE A 75 -11.23 6.63 -17.07
CA PHE A 75 -10.69 5.80 -18.13
C PHE A 75 -11.45 4.49 -18.28
N THR A 76 -11.49 4.01 -19.54
CA THR A 76 -12.02 2.70 -19.91
C THR A 76 -11.07 1.98 -20.87
N GLY A 77 -11.21 0.67 -21.01
CA GLY A 77 -10.44 -0.12 -21.97
C GLY A 77 -8.94 -0.14 -21.70
N THR A 78 -8.13 0.10 -22.73
CA THR A 78 -6.66 0.00 -22.65
C THR A 78 -6.05 1.10 -21.77
N ALA A 79 -6.57 2.34 -21.84
CA ALA A 79 -6.08 3.45 -21.03
C ALA A 79 -6.27 3.16 -19.52
N GLN A 80 -7.43 2.62 -19.15
CA GLN A 80 -7.70 2.17 -17.78
C GLN A 80 -6.68 1.12 -17.32
N TYR A 81 -6.42 0.12 -18.17
CA TYR A 81 -5.49 -0.96 -17.83
C TYR A 81 -4.06 -0.45 -17.61
N ILE A 82 -3.55 0.41 -18.50
CA ILE A 82 -2.22 1.03 -18.37
C ILE A 82 -2.12 1.82 -17.05
N THR A 83 -3.16 2.60 -16.73
CA THR A 83 -3.20 3.38 -15.50
C THR A 83 -3.22 2.47 -14.25
N LEU A 84 -3.94 1.34 -14.30
CA LEU A 84 -3.97 0.35 -13.22
C LEU A 84 -2.63 -0.38 -13.06
N LEU A 85 -1.87 -0.60 -14.13
CA LEU A 85 -0.50 -1.12 -14.06
C LEU A 85 0.40 -0.16 -13.26
N GLY A 86 0.36 1.14 -13.56
CA GLY A 86 1.09 2.16 -12.81
C GLY A 86 0.64 2.26 -11.35
N MET A 87 -0.67 2.12 -11.09
CA MET A 87 -1.22 2.08 -9.74
C MET A 87 -0.67 0.90 -8.94
N GLY A 88 -0.52 -0.27 -9.56
CA GLY A 88 0.07 -1.45 -8.92
C GLY A 88 1.47 -1.19 -8.36
N VAL A 89 2.32 -0.51 -9.13
CA VAL A 89 3.67 -0.11 -8.69
C VAL A 89 3.60 0.86 -7.50
N LEU A 90 2.78 1.91 -7.60
CA LEU A 90 2.65 2.92 -6.54
C LEU A 90 2.07 2.33 -5.26
N ALA A 91 1.05 1.47 -5.41
CA ALA A 91 0.35 0.85 -4.29
C ALA A 91 1.20 -0.19 -3.53
N SER A 92 2.27 -0.70 -4.10
CA SER A 92 3.21 -1.61 -3.43
C SER A 92 4.45 -0.89 -2.89
N ALA A 93 4.82 0.24 -3.48
CA ALA A 93 6.04 0.98 -3.14
C ALA A 93 6.09 1.49 -1.69
N PHE A 94 4.92 1.72 -1.04
CA PHE A 94 4.88 2.20 0.35
C PHE A 94 5.30 1.15 1.37
N ALA A 95 5.09 -0.14 1.07
CA ALA A 95 5.15 -1.21 2.07
C ALA A 95 6.53 -1.38 2.73
N PRO A 96 7.67 -1.40 2.01
CA PRO A 96 8.99 -1.54 2.63
C PRO A 96 9.27 -0.43 3.63
N ALA A 97 8.98 0.82 3.27
CA ALA A 97 9.21 1.97 4.14
C ALA A 97 8.33 1.94 5.39
N ALA A 98 7.04 1.56 5.25
CA ALA A 98 6.12 1.43 6.37
C ALA A 98 6.56 0.33 7.34
N ILE A 99 6.97 -0.84 6.84
CA ILE A 99 7.48 -1.94 7.65
C ILE A 99 8.74 -1.52 8.41
N THR A 100 9.69 -0.89 7.73
CA THR A 100 10.93 -0.44 8.35
C THR A 100 10.66 0.62 9.42
N ALA A 101 9.75 1.56 9.18
CA ALA A 101 9.36 2.57 10.16
C ALA A 101 8.89 1.95 11.48
N THR A 102 8.08 0.88 11.43
CA THR A 102 7.60 0.20 12.65
C THR A 102 8.72 -0.53 13.41
N GLN A 103 9.77 -0.95 12.72
CA GLN A 103 10.90 -1.65 13.32
C GLN A 103 11.97 -0.71 13.88
N GLU A 104 12.18 0.45 13.23
CA GLU A 104 13.19 1.43 13.64
C GLU A 104 12.81 2.21 14.90
N THR A 105 11.50 2.34 15.19
CA THR A 105 10.99 3.06 16.37
C THR A 105 10.88 2.20 17.63
N ILE A 106 11.35 0.95 17.60
CA ILE A 106 11.23 0.00 18.70
C ILE A 106 12.58 -0.63 19.01
N HIS A 107 12.79 -0.98 20.29
CA HIS A 107 14.00 -1.68 20.77
C HIS A 107 14.26 -2.96 19.95
N ALA A 108 15.53 -3.24 19.65
CA ALA A 108 15.95 -4.33 18.77
C ALA A 108 15.35 -5.70 19.14
N GLY A 109 15.26 -6.02 20.43
CA GLY A 109 14.66 -7.28 20.93
C GLY A 109 13.16 -7.43 20.69
N LEU A 110 12.44 -6.34 20.42
CA LEU A 110 10.98 -6.34 20.25
C LEU A 110 10.54 -6.18 18.79
N ARG A 111 11.46 -6.01 17.86
CA ARG A 111 11.17 -5.76 16.42
C ARG A 111 10.32 -6.87 15.81
N ALA A 112 10.65 -8.13 16.10
CA ALA A 112 9.89 -9.27 15.56
C ALA A 112 8.45 -9.30 16.09
N ILE A 113 8.25 -9.01 17.37
CA ILE A 113 6.92 -8.98 18.00
C ILE A 113 6.10 -7.82 17.41
N SER A 114 6.70 -6.66 17.28
CA SER A 114 6.04 -5.48 16.67
C SER A 114 5.59 -5.77 15.24
N TYR A 115 6.47 -6.35 14.44
CA TYR A 115 6.12 -6.73 13.07
C TYR A 115 5.00 -7.77 13.02
N SER A 116 5.05 -8.79 13.88
CA SER A 116 4.00 -9.82 13.97
C SER A 116 2.64 -9.21 14.31
N LEU A 117 2.59 -8.27 15.26
CA LEU A 117 1.36 -7.54 15.60
C LEU A 117 0.85 -6.73 14.42
N CYS A 118 1.71 -6.01 13.70
CA CYS A 118 1.33 -5.28 12.50
C CYS A 118 0.71 -6.22 11.45
N VAL A 119 1.31 -7.39 11.21
CA VAL A 119 0.80 -8.40 10.26
C VAL A 119 -0.57 -8.93 10.71
N VAL A 120 -0.76 -9.19 12.00
CA VAL A 120 -2.06 -9.63 12.55
C VAL A 120 -3.15 -8.56 12.30
N PHE A 121 -2.89 -7.31 12.65
CA PHE A 121 -3.83 -6.21 12.40
C PHE A 121 -4.10 -6.00 10.91
N GLN A 122 -3.07 -6.07 10.08
CA GLN A 122 -3.21 -5.95 8.62
C GLN A 122 -4.11 -7.05 8.05
N ASN A 123 -3.98 -8.30 8.52
CA ASN A 123 -4.81 -9.40 8.05
C ASN A 123 -6.23 -9.33 8.60
N LEU A 124 -6.42 -9.05 9.89
CA LEU A 124 -7.74 -8.97 10.49
C LEU A 124 -8.55 -7.79 9.94
N LEU A 125 -8.01 -6.58 9.97
CA LEU A 125 -8.73 -5.37 9.58
C LEU A 125 -8.67 -5.10 8.07
N GLY A 126 -7.54 -5.44 7.43
CA GLY A 126 -7.35 -5.19 6.01
C GLY A 126 -7.82 -6.35 5.13
N ALA A 127 -7.10 -7.46 5.17
CA ALA A 127 -7.31 -8.56 4.22
C ALA A 127 -8.63 -9.30 4.44
N SER A 128 -9.11 -9.44 5.69
CA SER A 128 -10.35 -10.17 5.99
C SER A 128 -11.58 -9.29 5.87
N MET A 129 -11.56 -8.07 6.41
CA MET A 129 -12.75 -7.21 6.43
C MET A 129 -12.98 -6.46 5.12
N ALA A 130 -11.91 -6.04 4.44
CA ALA A 130 -12.04 -5.25 3.21
C ALA A 130 -12.83 -5.98 2.10
N PRO A 131 -12.61 -7.28 1.81
CA PRO A 131 -13.43 -8.00 0.84
C PRO A 131 -14.91 -8.05 1.20
N ILE A 132 -15.25 -8.19 2.48
CA ILE A 132 -16.64 -8.23 2.96
C ILE A 132 -17.33 -6.88 2.73
N VAL A 133 -16.67 -5.78 3.08
CA VAL A 133 -17.21 -4.43 2.90
C VAL A 133 -17.39 -4.12 1.42
N ILE A 134 -16.38 -4.37 0.60
CA ILE A 134 -16.46 -4.14 -0.85
C ILE A 134 -17.50 -5.06 -1.49
N GLY A 135 -17.61 -6.32 -1.05
CA GLY A 135 -18.62 -7.26 -1.52
C GLY A 135 -20.03 -6.72 -1.28
N LYS A 136 -20.34 -6.32 -0.05
CA LYS A 136 -21.64 -5.72 0.29
C LYS A 136 -21.94 -4.44 -0.49
N LEU A 137 -20.96 -3.54 -0.65
CA LEU A 137 -21.14 -2.35 -1.47
C LEU A 137 -21.38 -2.72 -2.95
N SER A 138 -20.67 -3.73 -3.46
CA SER A 138 -20.84 -4.21 -4.82
C SER A 138 -22.24 -4.81 -5.06
N ASP A 139 -22.79 -5.51 -4.07
CA ASP A 139 -24.13 -6.11 -4.17
C ASP A 139 -25.24 -5.05 -4.11
N LEU A 140 -25.05 -3.98 -3.32
CA LEU A 140 -26.05 -2.92 -3.14
C LEU A 140 -26.01 -1.86 -4.25
N TYR A 141 -24.81 -1.44 -4.67
CA TYR A 141 -24.61 -0.27 -5.55
C TYR A 141 -23.82 -0.60 -6.82
N GLY A 142 -23.44 -1.86 -7.02
CA GLY A 142 -22.65 -2.30 -8.16
C GLY A 142 -21.14 -2.19 -7.92
N ILE A 143 -20.38 -3.02 -8.68
CA ILE A 143 -18.91 -3.16 -8.50
C ILE A 143 -18.16 -1.87 -8.82
N GLN A 144 -18.61 -1.08 -9.77
CA GLN A 144 -17.96 0.17 -10.14
C GLN A 144 -18.01 1.20 -9.01
N PHE A 145 -19.16 1.34 -8.38
CA PHE A 145 -19.32 2.19 -7.19
C PHE A 145 -18.44 1.70 -6.05
N ALA A 146 -18.48 0.39 -5.74
CA ALA A 146 -17.66 -0.19 -4.68
C ALA A 146 -16.16 0.06 -4.89
N MET A 147 -15.67 -0.09 -6.13
CA MET A 147 -14.26 0.17 -6.46
C MET A 147 -13.92 1.65 -6.40
N SER A 148 -14.84 2.56 -6.74
CA SER A 148 -14.62 4.01 -6.65
C SER A 148 -14.55 4.54 -5.21
N THR A 149 -14.94 3.77 -4.21
CA THR A 149 -14.74 4.13 -2.79
C THR A 149 -13.33 3.82 -2.28
N LEU A 150 -12.58 2.93 -2.94
CA LEU A 150 -11.24 2.52 -2.51
C LEU A 150 -10.23 3.68 -2.41
N PRO A 151 -10.20 4.66 -3.33
CA PRO A 151 -9.32 5.83 -3.20
C PRO A 151 -9.47 6.57 -1.88
N ILE A 152 -10.67 6.60 -1.28
CA ILE A 152 -10.93 7.27 0.01
C ILE A 152 -10.08 6.64 1.11
N PHE A 153 -10.00 5.31 1.16
CA PHE A 153 -9.19 4.59 2.15
C PHE A 153 -7.69 4.85 1.95
N LEU A 154 -7.24 4.97 0.70
CA LEU A 154 -5.85 5.33 0.40
C LEU A 154 -5.53 6.77 0.83
N VAL A 155 -6.46 7.72 0.66
CA VAL A 155 -6.30 9.10 1.15
C VAL A 155 -6.21 9.11 2.68
N ILE A 156 -7.09 8.39 3.38
CA ILE A 156 -7.03 8.28 4.84
C ILE A 156 -5.66 7.70 5.27
N SER A 157 -5.20 6.64 4.61
CA SER A 157 -3.88 6.06 4.88
C SER A 157 -2.75 7.06 4.65
N ALA A 158 -2.79 7.82 3.56
CA ALA A 158 -1.81 8.86 3.27
C ALA A 158 -1.77 9.94 4.35
N LEU A 159 -2.94 10.38 4.85
CA LEU A 159 -3.05 11.35 5.94
C LEU A 159 -2.47 10.80 7.26
N VAL A 160 -2.72 9.52 7.57
CA VAL A 160 -2.15 8.87 8.76
C VAL A 160 -0.61 8.80 8.67
N PHE A 161 -0.06 8.39 7.52
CA PHE A 161 1.39 8.40 7.32
C PHE A 161 1.97 9.82 7.38
N PHE A 162 1.29 10.79 6.79
CA PHE A 162 1.71 12.19 6.82
C PHE A 162 1.74 12.74 8.24
N THR A 163 0.69 12.54 9.02
CA THR A 163 0.65 12.98 10.44
C THR A 163 1.69 12.25 11.28
N GLY A 164 1.88 10.93 11.09
CA GLY A 164 2.91 10.15 11.75
C GLY A 164 4.33 10.68 11.48
N SER A 165 4.57 11.23 10.29
CA SER A 165 5.89 11.77 9.91
C SER A 165 6.37 12.93 10.80
N PHE A 166 5.46 13.67 11.44
CA PHE A 166 5.83 14.76 12.36
C PHE A 166 6.39 14.25 13.70
N PHE A 167 6.00 13.06 14.12
CA PHE A 167 6.42 12.46 15.39
C PHE A 167 7.59 11.51 15.23
N TYR A 168 7.83 11.03 14.02
CA TYR A 168 8.79 9.96 13.73
C TYR A 168 10.22 10.26 14.19
N GLU A 169 10.75 11.47 13.94
CA GLU A 169 12.11 11.86 14.36
C GLU A 169 12.26 11.85 15.89
N LYS A 170 11.23 12.31 16.60
CA LYS A 170 11.21 12.32 18.06
C LYS A 170 11.18 10.90 18.63
N ASP A 171 10.41 10.02 18.00
CA ASP A 171 10.29 8.63 18.46
C ASP A 171 11.55 7.84 18.14
N LEU A 172 12.15 8.07 16.97
CA LEU A 172 13.43 7.47 16.57
C LEU A 172 14.57 7.86 17.55
N SER A 173 14.58 9.09 18.04
CA SER A 173 15.61 9.57 18.98
C SER A 173 15.52 8.94 20.39
N LYS A 174 14.38 8.35 20.75
CA LYS A 174 14.16 7.69 22.05
C LYS A 174 14.61 6.23 22.07
N VAL A 175 14.88 5.64 20.91
CA VAL A 175 15.27 4.24 20.82
C VAL A 175 16.74 4.11 21.20
N GLU A 176 17.04 3.33 22.27
CA GLU A 176 18.40 3.01 22.67
C GLU A 176 19.10 2.23 21.55
N LYS A 177 20.25 2.73 21.13
CA LYS A 177 21.13 2.02 20.19
C LYS A 177 21.85 0.93 20.97
N VAL A 178 21.52 -0.32 20.68
CA VAL A 178 22.28 -1.46 21.20
C VAL A 178 23.63 -1.48 20.48
N THR A 179 24.70 -1.08 21.16
CA THR A 179 26.07 -1.34 20.73
C THR A 179 26.43 -2.76 21.14
N LEU A 180 26.68 -3.63 20.15
CA LEU A 180 27.28 -4.91 20.43
C LEU A 180 28.76 -4.63 20.77
N GLU A 181 29.11 -4.69 22.05
CA GLU A 181 30.52 -4.80 22.46
C GLU A 181 30.97 -6.21 22.07
N CYS A 182 31.84 -6.31 21.08
CA CYS A 182 32.59 -7.55 20.85
C CYS A 182 33.53 -7.69 22.04
N GLU A 183 33.25 -8.62 22.94
CA GLU A 183 34.27 -9.12 23.88
C GLU A 183 35.34 -9.84 23.04
N ASP A 184 36.56 -9.25 23.00
CA ASP A 184 37.75 -9.84 22.43
C ASP A 184 38.27 -11.03 23.25
#